data_d7f564fcf36f11fcc915e61039a22f41
#
_entry.id   d7f564fcf36f11fcc915e61039a22f41
#
_cell.length_a   1.000
_cell.length_b   1.000
_cell.length_c   1.000
_cell.angle_alpha   90.00
_cell.angle_beta   90.00
_cell.angle_gamma   90.00
#
_symmetry.space_group_name_H-M   'P 1'
#
loop_
_entity.id
_entity.type
_entity.pdbx_description
1 polymer ?
#
loop_
_entity_poly.entity_id
_entity_poly.type
_entity_poly.pdbx_seq_one_letter_code
_entity_poly.pdbx_strand_id
1 'polypeptide(L)' 'PEEIAVVGAPGPDRDELALAARRRSGAVVIVADGPREDVPLLIGRAPVDGRPAAYVCRGFVCERPVTDPAAL' A
#
# COMPACT_ATOMS: atom_id res chain seq x y z
N PRO A 1 -6.78 -13.18 5.59
CA PRO A 1 -6.52 -12.51 4.30
C PRO A 1 -5.64 -11.31 4.48
N GLU A 2 -4.85 -11.04 3.46
CA GLU A 2 -4.00 -9.84 3.45
C GLU A 2 -4.80 -8.63 3.00
N GLU A 3 -4.46 -7.49 3.58
CA GLU A 3 -4.92 -6.20 3.12
C GLU A 3 -3.69 -5.38 2.79
N ILE A 4 -3.67 -4.74 1.61
CA ILE A 4 -2.52 -3.98 1.16
C ILE A 4 -2.96 -2.54 0.88
N ALA A 5 -2.32 -1.59 1.57
CA ALA A 5 -2.52 -0.17 1.31
C ALA A 5 -1.38 0.34 0.45
N VAL A 6 -1.71 0.84 -0.74
CA VAL A 6 -0.74 1.47 -1.64
C VAL A 6 -0.99 2.97 -1.60
N VAL A 7 -0.04 3.72 -1.07
CA VAL A 7 -0.20 5.15 -0.84
C VAL A 7 0.89 5.95 -1.53
N GLY A 8 0.49 7.03 -2.17
CA GLY A 8 1.39 7.92 -2.85
C GLY A 8 0.68 8.75 -3.91
N ALA A 9 1.37 9.72 -4.47
CA ALA A 9 0.83 10.53 -5.55
C ALA A 9 0.50 9.66 -6.76
N PRO A 10 -0.57 9.99 -7.49
CA PRO A 10 -0.88 9.29 -8.74
C PRO A 10 0.31 9.33 -9.71
N GLY A 11 0.57 8.23 -10.37
CA GLY A 11 1.64 8.14 -11.33
C GLY A 11 2.12 6.71 -11.55
N PRO A 12 3.11 6.52 -12.44
CA PRO A 12 3.59 5.19 -12.81
C PRO A 12 4.11 4.37 -11.63
N ASP A 13 4.80 5.01 -10.69
CA ASP A 13 5.37 4.30 -9.53
C ASP A 13 4.26 3.72 -8.64
N ARG A 14 3.21 4.51 -8.39
CA ARG A 14 2.06 4.01 -7.62
C ARG A 14 1.34 2.90 -8.37
N ASP A 15 1.17 3.06 -9.68
CA ASP A 15 0.50 2.07 -10.52
C ASP A 15 1.25 0.74 -10.52
N GLU A 16 2.57 0.76 -10.57
CA GLU A 16 3.39 -0.46 -10.51
C GLU A 16 3.25 -1.18 -9.17
N LEU A 17 3.25 -0.43 -8.07
CA LEU A 17 3.02 -1.03 -6.75
C LEU A 17 1.62 -1.63 -6.65
N ALA A 18 0.61 -0.92 -7.14
CA ALA A 18 -0.77 -1.42 -7.12
C ALA A 18 -0.90 -2.70 -7.94
N LEU A 19 -0.26 -2.74 -9.11
CA LEU A 19 -0.29 -3.93 -9.95
C LEU A 19 0.37 -5.12 -9.26
N ALA A 20 1.53 -4.92 -8.65
CA ALA A 20 2.22 -5.97 -7.91
C ALA A 20 1.39 -6.45 -6.72
N ALA A 21 0.76 -5.53 -6.00
CA ALA A 21 -0.11 -5.88 -4.87
C ALA A 21 -1.29 -6.74 -5.33
N ARG A 22 -1.90 -6.41 -6.46
CA ARG A 22 -3.06 -7.15 -6.99
C ARG A 22 -2.71 -8.55 -7.48
N ARG A 23 -1.43 -8.83 -7.72
CA ARG A 23 -0.97 -10.18 -8.08
C ARG A 23 -0.88 -11.12 -6.89
N ARG A 24 -0.93 -10.58 -5.67
CA ARG A 24 -0.91 -11.41 -4.47
C ARG A 24 -2.28 -12.05 -4.29
N SER A 25 -2.31 -13.37 -4.23
CA SER A 25 -3.54 -14.15 -4.16
C SER A 25 -4.30 -13.85 -2.86
N GLY A 26 -5.58 -13.52 -2.98
CA GLY A 26 -6.46 -13.29 -1.84
C GLY A 26 -6.28 -11.95 -1.15
N ALA A 27 -5.44 -11.06 -1.66
CA ALA A 27 -5.24 -9.75 -1.06
C ALA A 27 -6.34 -8.78 -1.45
N VAL A 28 -6.75 -7.96 -0.49
CA VAL A 28 -7.61 -6.80 -0.73
C VAL A 28 -6.68 -5.58 -0.86
N VAL A 29 -6.78 -4.85 -1.95
CA VAL A 29 -5.87 -3.74 -2.23
C VAL A 29 -6.65 -2.42 -2.24
N ILE A 30 -6.13 -1.46 -1.50
CA ILE A 30 -6.65 -0.09 -1.50
C ILE A 30 -5.54 0.84 -2.00
N VAL A 31 -5.89 1.78 -2.86
CA VAL A 31 -4.94 2.75 -3.42
C VAL A 31 -5.42 4.15 -3.04
N ALA A 32 -4.51 4.95 -2.48
CA ALA A 32 -4.84 6.29 -2.03
C ALA A 32 -3.66 7.24 -2.22
N ASP A 33 -3.94 8.54 -2.18
CA ASP A 33 -2.90 9.57 -2.30
C ASP A 33 -2.03 9.64 -1.03
N GLY A 34 -2.61 9.34 0.11
CA GLY A 34 -1.92 9.40 1.40
C GLY A 34 -2.78 8.87 2.53
N PRO A 35 -2.38 9.11 3.77
CA PRO A 35 -3.13 8.63 4.93
C PRO A 35 -4.51 9.29 5.02
N ARG A 36 -5.46 8.54 5.58
CA ARG A 36 -6.82 9.02 5.84
C ARG A 36 -7.29 8.50 7.18
N GLU A 37 -7.92 9.36 7.96
CA GLU A 37 -8.42 8.98 9.27
C GLU A 37 -9.77 8.26 9.20
N ASP A 38 -10.51 8.45 8.10
CA ASP A 38 -11.83 7.87 7.90
C ASP A 38 -11.79 6.46 7.28
N VAL A 39 -10.61 5.98 6.91
CA VAL A 39 -10.41 4.63 6.36
C VAL A 39 -9.40 3.90 7.24
N PRO A 40 -9.84 2.92 8.05
CA PRO A 40 -8.96 2.27 9.02
C PRO A 40 -7.63 1.76 8.44
N LEU A 41 -7.65 1.16 7.26
CA LEU A 41 -6.44 0.64 6.63
C LEU A 41 -5.45 1.75 6.27
N LEU A 42 -5.90 2.98 6.12
CA LEU A 42 -5.08 4.11 5.70
C LEU A 42 -4.61 5.00 6.86
N ILE A 43 -5.02 4.72 8.08
CA ILE A 43 -4.61 5.52 9.24
C ILE A 43 -3.10 5.41 9.42
N GLY A 44 -2.41 6.55 9.36
CA GLY A 44 -0.97 6.62 9.52
C GLY A 44 -0.15 6.03 8.38
N ARG A 45 -0.77 5.63 7.28
CA ARG A 45 -0.06 5.04 6.14
C ARG A 45 0.36 6.15 5.18
N ALA A 46 1.62 6.54 5.23
CA ALA A 46 2.16 7.63 4.41
C ALA A 46 3.12 7.10 3.36
N PRO A 47 3.34 7.85 2.26
CA PRO A 47 4.47 7.57 1.37
C PRO A 47 5.78 7.60 2.15
N VAL A 48 6.79 6.92 1.63
CA VAL A 48 8.10 6.81 2.29
C VAL A 48 9.13 7.55 1.44
N ASP A 49 9.82 8.52 2.06
CA ASP A 49 10.87 9.29 1.39
C ASP A 49 10.43 9.89 0.06
N GLY A 50 9.20 10.41 0.01
CA GLY A 50 8.64 11.01 -1.20
C GLY A 50 8.24 10.01 -2.28
N ARG A 51 8.24 8.72 -1.98
CA ARG A 51 7.88 7.66 -2.92
C ARG A 51 6.58 6.96 -2.50
N PRO A 52 5.80 6.47 -3.46
CA PRO A 52 4.68 5.59 -3.14
C PRO A 52 5.17 4.37 -2.36
N ALA A 53 4.37 3.94 -1.41
CA ALA A 53 4.71 2.81 -0.55
C ALA A 53 3.52 1.86 -0.42
N ALA A 54 3.82 0.57 -0.25
CA ALA A 54 2.83 -0.46 -0.03
C ALA A 54 2.99 -1.03 1.38
N TYR A 55 1.89 -1.07 2.11
CA TYR A 55 1.81 -1.62 3.46
C TYR A 55 1.02 -2.92 3.39
N VAL A 56 1.68 -4.04 3.69
CA VAL A 56 1.04 -5.36 3.73
C VAL A 56 0.62 -5.65 5.15
N CYS A 57 -0.68 -5.81 5.36
CA CYS A 57 -1.27 -5.96 6.69
C CYS A 57 -2.06 -7.25 6.79
N ARG A 58 -2.07 -7.84 7.99
CA ARG A 58 -2.92 -8.98 8.33
C ARG A 58 -3.59 -8.66 9.65
N GLY A 59 -4.91 -8.56 9.64
CA GLY A 59 -5.63 -7.99 10.75
C GLY A 59 -5.21 -6.54 10.92
N PHE A 60 -4.73 -6.17 12.10
CA PHE A 60 -4.27 -4.80 12.36
C PHE A 60 -2.74 -4.71 12.43
N VAL A 61 -2.04 -5.77 12.00
CA VAL A 61 -0.57 -5.81 12.03
C VAL A 61 -0.04 -5.66 10.63
N CYS A 62 0.76 -4.62 10.40
CA CYS A 62 1.35 -4.33 9.10
C CYS A 62 2.86 -4.53 9.12
N GLU A 63 3.39 -5.07 8.03
CA GLU A 63 4.82 -5.18 7.83
C GLU A 63 5.42 -3.80 7.53
N ARG A 64 6.74 -3.71 7.59
CA ARG A 64 7.44 -2.50 7.16
C ARG A 64 7.04 -2.19 5.72
N PRO A 65 6.73 -0.92 5.40
CA PRO A 65 6.33 -0.56 4.04
C PRO A 65 7.45 -0.80 3.04
N VAL A 66 7.06 -1.15 1.81
CA VAL A 66 7.99 -1.34 0.70
C VAL A 66 7.72 -0.32 -0.38
N THR A 67 8.77 0.13 -1.05
CA THR A 67 8.66 1.07 -2.18
C THR A 67 8.98 0.40 -3.51
N ASP A 68 9.59 -0.77 -3.49
CA ASP A 68 9.96 -1.53 -4.68
C ASP A 68 8.88 -2.59 -4.96
N PRO A 69 8.23 -2.56 -6.15
CA PRO A 69 7.25 -3.58 -6.50
C PRO A 69 7.78 -5.01 -6.42
N ALA A 70 9.08 -5.20 -6.65
CA ALA A 70 9.70 -6.53 -6.56
C ALA A 70 9.69 -7.09 -5.13
N ALA A 71 9.48 -6.24 -4.11
CA ALA A 71 9.39 -6.69 -2.73
C ALA A 71 8.00 -7.23 -2.37
N LEU A 72 7.05 -7.11 -3.27
CA LEU A 72 5.71 -7.67 -3.11
C LEU A 72 5.64 -9.03 -3.83
#